data_3f6b76c2de50c5e07078da2f8ad71415
#
_entry.id   3f6b76c2de50c5e07078da2f8ad71415
#
_cell.length_a   1.000
_cell.length_b   1.000
_cell.length_c   1.000
_cell.angle_alpha   90.00
_cell.angle_beta   90.00
_cell.angle_gamma   90.00
#
_symmetry.space_group_name_H-M   'P 1'
#
loop_
_entity.id
_entity.type
_entity.pdbx_description
1 polymer ?
#
loop_
_entity_poly.entity_id
_entity_poly.type
_entity_poly.pdbx_seq_one_letter_code
_entity_poly.pdbx_strand_id
1 'polypeptide(L)'
;MFPPPLTIWCPFDTEDSLFVKRFREVGYNVIPTHICNNEDFFELEKDCDLIISNPPYSLKTEVIERLFKIGKPFAMLVGVVGLFESQRRFNMFKNNEFEIMYLNKRVSYFKDYKEQKPSLNPPFSSVYICHHLLPQKIVFEEIKK
;
A
#
# COMPACT_ATOMS: atom_id res chain seq x y z
N MET A 1 5.79 -8.16 14.14
CA MET A 1 4.74 -8.02 13.13
C MET A 1 3.82 -9.24 13.17
N PHE A 2 2.79 -9.25 12.36
CA PHE A 2 1.79 -10.33 12.39
C PHE A 2 2.37 -11.66 11.92
N PRO A 3 2.19 -12.73 12.70
CA PRO A 3 2.66 -14.05 12.27
C PRO A 3 1.72 -14.70 11.25
N PRO A 4 2.24 -15.54 10.36
CA PRO A 4 1.34 -16.32 9.50
C PRO A 4 0.65 -17.43 10.30
N PRO A 5 -0.54 -17.93 9.84
CA PRO A 5 -1.20 -17.50 8.62
C PRO A 5 -2.14 -16.33 8.87
N LEU A 6 -1.94 -15.26 8.12
CA LEU A 6 -2.86 -14.15 8.09
C LEU A 6 -3.30 -13.94 6.65
N THR A 7 -4.44 -13.30 6.47
CA THR A 7 -4.95 -13.01 5.14
C THR A 7 -4.68 -11.56 4.81
N ILE A 8 -3.98 -11.32 3.71
CA ILE A 8 -3.63 -9.99 3.21
C ILE A 8 -4.40 -9.75 1.92
N TRP A 9 -5.12 -8.63 1.86
CA TRP A 9 -5.77 -8.21 0.63
C TRP A 9 -4.87 -7.20 -0.08
N CYS A 10 -4.55 -7.48 -1.35
CA CYS A 10 -3.76 -6.59 -2.19
C CYS A 10 -4.67 -6.07 -3.31
N PRO A 11 -5.39 -4.96 -3.08
CA PRO A 11 -6.49 -4.54 -3.97
C PRO A 11 -6.05 -3.93 -5.30
N PHE A 12 -4.77 -3.72 -5.50
CA PHE A 12 -4.26 -3.16 -6.76
C PHE A 12 -3.20 -4.05 -7.37
N ASP A 13 -3.29 -5.35 -7.13
CA ASP A 13 -2.27 -6.30 -7.53
C ASP A 13 -2.90 -7.48 -8.27
N THR A 14 -2.08 -8.12 -9.11
CA THR A 14 -2.46 -9.35 -9.81
C THR A 14 -1.63 -10.49 -9.26
N GLU A 15 -1.89 -11.71 -9.77
CA GLU A 15 -1.08 -12.87 -9.39
C GLU A 15 0.39 -12.69 -9.76
N ASP A 16 0.69 -11.80 -10.71
CA ASP A 16 2.06 -11.54 -11.14
C ASP A 16 2.81 -10.53 -10.27
N SER A 17 2.14 -9.86 -9.35
CA SER A 17 2.75 -8.83 -8.52
C SER A 17 3.77 -9.41 -7.55
N LEU A 18 4.87 -8.70 -7.36
CA LEU A 18 5.90 -9.10 -6.39
C LEU A 18 5.35 -9.12 -4.97
N PHE A 19 4.50 -8.16 -4.60
CA PHE A 19 3.88 -8.18 -3.28
C PHE A 19 3.19 -9.51 -3.02
N VAL A 20 2.38 -9.96 -3.98
CA VAL A 20 1.62 -11.20 -3.84
C VAL A 20 2.56 -12.39 -3.70
N LYS A 21 3.55 -12.48 -4.58
CA LYS A 21 4.49 -13.61 -4.56
C LYS A 21 5.29 -13.64 -3.27
N ARG A 22 5.79 -12.50 -2.82
CA ARG A 22 6.62 -12.44 -1.62
C ARG A 22 5.84 -12.77 -0.36
N PHE A 23 4.62 -12.25 -0.24
CA PHE A 23 3.80 -12.56 0.93
C PHE A 23 3.45 -14.04 0.99
N ARG A 24 3.18 -14.65 -0.17
CA ARG A 24 2.90 -16.08 -0.22
C ARG A 24 4.12 -16.91 0.16
N GLU A 25 5.31 -16.48 -0.25
CA GLU A 25 6.56 -17.17 0.14
C GLU A 25 6.76 -17.18 1.65
N VAL A 26 6.34 -16.13 2.32
CA VAL A 26 6.46 -16.03 3.78
C VAL A 26 5.41 -16.88 4.49
N GLY A 27 4.34 -17.26 3.81
CA GLY A 27 3.31 -18.11 4.38
C GLY A 27 1.97 -17.45 4.60
N TYR A 28 1.79 -16.21 4.13
CA TYR A 28 0.51 -15.52 4.26
C TYR A 28 -0.47 -15.98 3.18
N ASN A 29 -1.75 -15.92 3.52
CA ASN A 29 -2.81 -16.05 2.52
C ASN A 29 -2.98 -14.69 1.85
N VAL A 30 -2.98 -14.66 0.51
CA VAL A 30 -3.03 -13.40 -0.21
C VAL A 30 -4.18 -13.41 -1.19
N ILE A 31 -4.96 -12.33 -1.17
CA ILE A 31 -6.08 -12.13 -2.10
C ILE A 31 -5.73 -10.94 -2.98
N PRO A 32 -5.24 -11.16 -4.20
CA PRO A 32 -5.03 -10.05 -5.13
C PRO A 32 -6.31 -9.73 -5.88
N THR A 33 -6.62 -8.44 -6.02
CA THR A 33 -7.71 -7.99 -6.87
C THR A 33 -7.22 -6.83 -7.71
N HIS A 34 -7.75 -6.69 -8.92
CA HIS A 34 -7.29 -5.64 -9.83
C HIS A 34 -8.41 -5.30 -10.80
N ILE A 35 -8.46 -4.03 -11.19
CA ILE A 35 -9.49 -3.54 -12.10
C ILE A 35 -9.44 -4.24 -13.46
N CYS A 36 -8.25 -4.69 -13.89
CA CYS A 36 -8.14 -5.43 -15.16
C CYS A 36 -8.89 -6.75 -15.15
N ASN A 37 -9.25 -7.25 -13.97
CA ASN A 37 -10.07 -8.45 -13.79
C ASN A 37 -11.50 -8.11 -13.39
N ASN A 38 -11.93 -6.89 -13.65
CA ASN A 38 -13.25 -6.38 -13.28
C ASN A 38 -13.47 -6.37 -11.76
N GLU A 39 -12.39 -6.19 -11.01
CA GLU A 39 -12.44 -6.16 -9.54
C GLU A 39 -12.09 -4.75 -9.09
N ASP A 40 -13.11 -3.94 -8.87
CA ASP A 40 -12.93 -2.53 -8.53
C ASP A 40 -12.87 -2.38 -7.01
N PHE A 41 -11.73 -1.88 -6.51
CA PHE A 41 -11.53 -1.65 -5.08
C PHE A 41 -12.67 -0.83 -4.46
N PHE A 42 -13.23 0.13 -5.20
CA PHE A 42 -14.24 1.02 -4.66
C PHE A 42 -15.62 0.37 -4.55
N GLU A 43 -15.80 -0.80 -5.13
CA GLU A 43 -17.09 -1.48 -5.16
C GLU A 43 -17.09 -2.81 -4.42
N LEU A 44 -15.93 -3.29 -3.95
CA LEU A 44 -15.89 -4.56 -3.24
C LEU A 44 -15.06 -4.45 -1.97
N GLU A 45 -15.22 -5.45 -1.11
CA GLU A 45 -14.46 -5.57 0.11
C GLU A 45 -14.20 -7.05 0.35
N LYS A 46 -12.97 -7.38 0.72
CA LYS A 46 -12.58 -8.76 1.00
C LYS A 46 -12.38 -8.96 2.49
N ASP A 47 -12.78 -10.10 2.98
CA ASP A 47 -12.51 -10.48 4.37
C ASP A 47 -11.01 -10.75 4.50
N CYS A 48 -10.35 -9.98 5.36
CA CYS A 48 -8.90 -10.02 5.49
C CYS A 48 -8.46 -9.48 6.84
N ASP A 49 -7.21 -9.72 7.17
CA ASP A 49 -6.61 -9.22 8.42
C ASP A 49 -5.92 -7.90 8.20
N LEU A 50 -5.34 -7.69 7.03
CA LEU A 50 -4.74 -6.41 6.71
C LEU A 50 -4.73 -6.21 5.19
N ILE A 51 -4.51 -4.94 4.78
CA ILE A 51 -4.55 -4.53 3.38
C ILE A 51 -3.22 -3.87 3.06
N ILE A 52 -2.50 -4.40 2.07
CA ILE A 52 -1.20 -3.85 1.66
C ILE A 52 -1.16 -3.77 0.15
N SER A 53 -0.83 -2.59 -0.38
CA SER A 53 -0.72 -2.47 -1.84
C SER A 53 -0.07 -1.15 -2.21
N ASN A 54 0.09 -0.95 -3.52
CA ASN A 54 0.58 0.28 -4.12
C ASN A 54 -0.55 0.84 -4.97
N PRO A 55 -1.31 1.83 -4.47
CA PRO A 55 -2.50 2.31 -5.17
C PRO A 55 -2.14 3.09 -6.43
N PRO A 56 -3.10 3.21 -7.39
CA PRO A 56 -2.89 4.08 -8.53
C PRO A 56 -2.57 5.51 -8.07
N TYR A 57 -1.56 6.12 -8.70
CA TYR A 57 -1.07 7.41 -8.28
C TYR A 57 -2.18 8.47 -8.22
N SER A 58 -3.02 8.52 -9.25
CA SER A 58 -4.06 9.53 -9.36
C SER A 58 -5.22 9.35 -8.39
N LEU A 59 -5.35 8.18 -7.76
CA LEU A 59 -6.47 7.85 -6.89
C LEU A 59 -6.07 7.66 -5.43
N LYS A 60 -4.85 8.04 -5.06
CA LYS A 60 -4.36 7.75 -3.71
C LYS A 60 -5.22 8.34 -2.61
N THR A 61 -5.77 9.53 -2.81
CA THR A 61 -6.61 10.17 -1.80
C THR A 61 -7.90 9.38 -1.58
N GLU A 62 -8.56 9.04 -2.68
CA GLU A 62 -9.81 8.29 -2.62
C GLU A 62 -9.59 6.90 -2.01
N VAL A 63 -8.47 6.27 -2.35
CA VAL A 63 -8.14 4.95 -1.82
C VAL A 63 -7.94 5.01 -0.30
N ILE A 64 -7.16 5.97 0.17
CA ILE A 64 -6.88 6.08 1.60
C ILE A 64 -8.14 6.47 2.37
N GLU A 65 -8.99 7.34 1.81
CA GLU A 65 -10.26 7.66 2.44
C GLU A 65 -11.12 6.41 2.64
N ARG A 66 -11.20 5.57 1.60
CA ARG A 66 -11.98 4.33 1.71
C ARG A 66 -11.37 3.38 2.73
N LEU A 67 -10.04 3.29 2.77
CA LEU A 67 -9.36 2.42 3.73
C LEU A 67 -9.64 2.82 5.17
N PHE A 68 -9.66 4.11 5.47
CA PHE A 68 -10.03 4.57 6.81
C PHE A 68 -11.47 4.18 7.15
N LYS A 69 -12.37 4.22 6.16
CA LYS A 69 -13.76 3.81 6.37
C LYS A 69 -13.89 2.30 6.61
N ILE A 70 -13.09 1.51 5.91
CA ILE A 70 -13.08 0.05 6.11
C ILE A 70 -12.59 -0.27 7.52
N GLY A 71 -11.62 0.48 8.03
CA GLY A 71 -11.19 0.39 9.42
C GLY A 71 -10.26 -0.74 9.76
N LYS A 72 -9.78 -1.50 8.77
CA LYS A 72 -8.82 -2.57 9.01
C LYS A 72 -7.40 -2.03 8.93
N PRO A 73 -6.43 -2.71 9.55
CA PRO A 73 -5.03 -2.30 9.39
C PRO A 73 -4.62 -2.29 7.93
N PHE A 74 -3.87 -1.28 7.54
CA PHE A 74 -3.41 -1.19 6.15
C PHE A 74 -2.03 -0.56 6.05
N ALA A 75 -1.37 -0.80 4.92
CA ALA A 75 -0.12 -0.14 4.54
C ALA A 75 -0.17 0.12 3.05
N MET A 76 -0.09 1.41 2.67
CA MET A 76 -0.14 1.81 1.26
C MET A 76 1.14 2.55 0.91
N LEU A 77 1.81 2.10 -0.14
CA LEU A 77 3.01 2.76 -0.65
C LEU A 77 2.59 3.92 -1.54
N VAL A 78 2.90 5.14 -1.13
CA VAL A 78 2.45 6.33 -1.85
C VAL A 78 3.59 7.32 -2.00
N GLY A 79 3.53 8.14 -3.05
CA GLY A 79 4.48 9.22 -3.25
C GLY A 79 4.28 10.30 -2.19
N VAL A 80 5.40 10.86 -1.74
CA VAL A 80 5.38 11.84 -0.66
C VAL A 80 5.08 13.25 -1.14
N VAL A 81 5.29 13.53 -2.42
CA VAL A 81 5.10 14.89 -2.97
C VAL A 81 3.63 15.26 -2.89
N GLY A 82 3.33 16.36 -2.22
CA GLY A 82 1.98 16.87 -2.10
C GLY A 82 1.04 16.04 -1.25
N LEU A 83 1.57 15.08 -0.51
CA LEU A 83 0.73 14.11 0.21
C LEU A 83 -0.23 14.79 1.20
N PHE A 84 0.21 15.86 1.85
CA PHE A 84 -0.60 16.54 2.87
C PHE A 84 -1.11 17.92 2.41
N GLU A 85 -0.92 18.30 1.16
CA GLU A 85 -1.04 19.70 0.76
C GLU A 85 -2.43 20.16 0.33
N SER A 86 -3.33 19.26 -0.03
CA SER A 86 -4.68 19.69 -0.34
C SER A 86 -5.49 19.77 0.95
N GLN A 87 -6.51 20.64 0.96
CA GLN A 87 -7.39 20.74 2.12
C GLN A 87 -8.04 19.39 2.42
N ARG A 88 -8.42 18.67 1.37
CA ARG A 88 -9.05 17.36 1.52
C ARG A 88 -8.08 16.36 2.20
N ARG A 89 -6.84 16.29 1.73
CA ARG A 89 -5.86 15.38 2.32
C ARG A 89 -5.46 15.83 3.72
N PHE A 90 -5.31 17.11 3.92
CA PHE A 90 -5.00 17.65 5.24
C PHE A 90 -6.06 17.22 6.26
N ASN A 91 -7.33 17.41 5.92
CA ASN A 91 -8.43 17.04 6.82
C ASN A 91 -8.50 15.53 7.03
N MET A 92 -8.26 14.77 5.98
CA MET A 92 -8.27 13.30 6.08
C MET A 92 -7.25 12.80 7.10
N PHE A 93 -6.01 13.28 7.00
CA PHE A 93 -4.96 12.83 7.91
C PHE A 93 -5.11 13.43 9.31
N LYS A 94 -5.64 14.64 9.40
CA LYS A 94 -5.89 15.28 10.70
C LYS A 94 -6.93 14.50 11.51
N ASN A 95 -7.94 13.97 10.83
CA ASN A 95 -9.11 13.38 11.49
C ASN A 95 -9.04 11.86 11.65
N ASN A 96 -7.92 11.23 11.26
CA ASN A 96 -7.76 9.79 11.37
C ASN A 96 -6.41 9.46 11.96
N GLU A 97 -6.33 8.32 12.64
CA GLU A 97 -5.05 7.85 13.15
C GLU A 97 -4.29 7.13 12.06
N PHE A 98 -3.02 7.47 11.91
CA PHE A 98 -2.18 6.84 10.91
C PHE A 98 -0.73 6.86 11.36
N GLU A 99 0.07 6.01 10.71
CA GLU A 99 1.51 5.94 10.92
C GLU A 99 2.22 6.11 9.59
N ILE A 100 3.48 6.54 9.64
CA ILE A 100 4.31 6.70 8.45
C ILE A 100 5.58 5.87 8.61
N MET A 101 5.89 5.06 7.59
CA MET A 101 7.19 4.40 7.52
C MET A 101 8.00 5.05 6.42
N TYR A 102 9.10 5.70 6.81
CA TYR A 102 10.04 6.30 5.88
C TYR A 102 11.07 5.26 5.45
N LEU A 103 11.43 5.30 4.18
CA LEU A 103 12.43 4.41 3.63
C LEU A 103 13.69 5.22 3.33
N ASN A 104 14.86 4.59 3.48
CA ASN A 104 16.14 5.28 3.27
C ASN A 104 16.48 5.47 1.79
N LYS A 105 15.75 4.83 0.90
CA LYS A 105 15.98 4.91 -0.55
C LYS A 105 14.65 5.03 -1.27
N ARG A 106 14.71 5.58 -2.48
CA ARG A 106 13.53 5.60 -3.33
C ARG A 106 13.21 4.18 -3.77
N VAL A 107 11.92 3.85 -3.78
CA VAL A 107 11.45 2.56 -4.24
C VAL A 107 11.41 2.59 -5.76
N SER A 108 11.96 1.55 -6.40
CA SER A 108 11.88 1.39 -7.85
C SER A 108 10.54 0.74 -8.20
N TYR A 109 9.83 1.34 -9.14
CA TYR A 109 8.55 0.81 -9.60
C TYR A 109 8.74 0.06 -10.90
N PHE A 110 7.98 -1.00 -11.11
CA PHE A 110 8.02 -1.75 -12.36
C PHE A 110 7.29 -0.99 -13.44
N LYS A 111 7.92 -0.88 -14.61
CA LYS A 111 7.26 -0.31 -15.79
C LYS A 111 6.25 -1.29 -16.38
N ASP A 112 6.51 -2.57 -16.24
CA ASP A 112 5.68 -3.64 -16.76
C ASP A 112 5.69 -4.78 -15.74
N TYR A 113 4.55 -5.08 -15.16
CA TYR A 113 4.45 -6.12 -14.15
C TYR A 113 4.86 -7.49 -14.67
N LYS A 114 4.56 -7.77 -15.94
CA LYS A 114 4.90 -9.08 -16.53
C LYS A 114 6.40 -9.26 -16.67
N GLU A 115 7.07 -8.21 -17.10
CA GLU A 115 8.54 -8.23 -17.23
C GLU A 115 9.24 -7.98 -15.93
N GLN A 116 8.57 -7.31 -15.00
CA GLN A 116 9.10 -6.97 -13.67
C GLN A 116 10.40 -6.19 -13.75
N LYS A 117 10.50 -5.28 -14.72
CA LYS A 117 11.68 -4.43 -14.88
C LYS A 117 11.48 -3.16 -14.05
N PRO A 118 12.38 -2.87 -13.10
CA PRO A 118 12.23 -1.66 -12.28
C PRO A 118 12.50 -0.41 -13.09
N SER A 119 11.88 0.67 -12.69
CA SER A 119 12.21 1.98 -13.22
C SER A 119 13.55 2.42 -12.66
N LEU A 120 14.45 2.87 -13.54
CA LEU A 120 15.79 3.28 -13.13
C LEU A 120 15.77 4.54 -12.26
N ASN A 121 14.88 5.47 -12.57
CA ASN A 121 14.82 6.76 -11.88
C ASN A 121 13.40 7.02 -11.41
N PRO A 122 13.02 6.51 -10.20
CA PRO A 122 11.70 6.81 -9.67
C PRO A 122 11.53 8.33 -9.56
N PRO A 123 10.41 8.88 -10.04
CA PRO A 123 10.23 10.34 -10.10
C PRO A 123 10.04 10.99 -8.74
N PHE A 124 9.77 10.24 -7.70
CA PHE A 124 9.49 10.79 -6.38
C PHE A 124 9.83 9.79 -5.30
N SER A 125 10.04 10.32 -4.09
CA SER A 125 10.22 9.49 -2.91
C SER A 125 8.87 8.95 -2.45
N SER A 126 8.89 7.78 -1.83
CA SER A 126 7.68 7.13 -1.35
C SER A 126 7.79 6.82 0.12
N VAL A 127 6.64 6.75 0.76
CA VAL A 127 6.52 6.30 2.15
C VAL A 127 5.36 5.32 2.20
N TYR A 128 5.34 4.49 3.25
CA TYR A 128 4.15 3.71 3.57
C TYR A 128 3.28 4.52 4.52
N ILE A 129 2.03 4.74 4.13
CA ILE A 129 1.02 5.26 5.05
C ILE A 129 0.32 4.04 5.62
N CYS A 130 0.32 3.95 6.95
CA CYS A 130 -0.19 2.78 7.65
C CYS A 130 -1.26 3.18 8.64
N HIS A 131 -2.04 2.19 9.07
CA HIS A 131 -3.11 2.38 10.05
C HIS A 131 -3.16 1.15 10.94
N HIS A 132 -3.00 1.36 12.25
CA HIS A 132 -3.02 0.28 13.25
C HIS A 132 -2.05 -0.87 12.94
N LEU A 133 -0.90 -0.55 12.38
CA LEU A 133 0.05 -1.56 11.94
C LEU A 133 1.43 -1.41 12.56
N LEU A 134 1.92 -0.18 12.72
CA LEU A 134 3.27 0.06 13.17
C LEU A 134 3.31 0.32 14.68
N PRO A 135 4.45 0.04 15.34
CA PRO A 135 4.56 0.26 16.78
C PRO A 135 4.60 1.73 17.19
N GLN A 136 4.95 2.62 16.26
CA GLN A 136 5.04 4.06 16.52
C GLN A 136 4.47 4.81 15.33
N LYS A 137 4.14 6.09 15.56
CA LYS A 137 3.53 6.91 14.50
C LYS A 137 4.50 7.18 13.34
N ILE A 138 5.78 7.27 13.64
CA ILE A 138 6.80 7.47 12.61
C ILE A 138 7.86 6.39 12.78
N VAL A 139 8.11 5.65 11.72
CA VAL A 139 9.08 4.55 11.70
C VAL A 139 10.03 4.79 10.53
N PHE A 140 11.31 4.58 10.75
CA PHE A 140 12.32 4.65 9.71
C PHE A 140 12.81 3.24 9.42
N GLU A 141 12.75 2.82 8.18
CA GLU A 141 13.13 1.47 7.78
C GLU A 141 14.19 1.54 6.69
N GLU A 142 15.22 0.72 6.81
CA GLU A 142 16.33 0.72 5.88
C GLU A 142 16.11 -0.37 4.84
N ILE A 143 16.15 0.02 3.55
CA ILE A 143 16.13 -0.94 2.46
C ILE A 143 17.56 -1.41 2.25
N LYS A 144 17.76 -2.70 2.45
CA LYS A 144 19.05 -3.34 2.25
C LYS A 144 19.15 -3.92 0.86
N LYS A 145 20.29 -3.69 0.23
CA LYS A 145 20.49 -4.17 -1.14
C LYS A 145 21.86 -4.72 -1.26
#